data_87b77a0c143ae0d909093d0ae8afdb51
#
_entry.id   87b77a0c143ae0d909093d0ae8afdb51
#
_cell.length_a   1.000
_cell.length_b   1.000
_cell.length_c   1.000
_cell.angle_alpha   90.00
_cell.angle_beta   90.00
_cell.angle_gamma   90.00
#
_symmetry.space_group_name_H-M   'P 1'
#
loop_
_entity.id
_entity.type
_entity.pdbx_description
1 polymer ?
#
loop_
_entity_poly.entity_id
_entity_poly.type
_entity_poly.pdbx_seq_one_letter_code
_entity_poly.pdbx_strand_id
1 'polypeptide(L)'
;MFFDISAKSQVNTFSINENFAGLVLASDINRLSCSTVTNSMNDNIFSNNSGNIYNYGSVRNYVDSFKTVIGDFNFAKIIFFKDTIVCCISIPCIQEERKNFSFIYNGRSILFVDYDNFLTDIFSNIIEENINEIKGSQDFIYFMLKSILKHDLENLNSISQNLSVLELNILTDSSNYNYNADQILAFRGNSLRLHHYYIILMDICRALSKEKTFMNDANKELLENLCDQILTLSNESQQIWEYTSQIRDVYQQKLSVNQNNIMKVLTIVTTIFMPLTLITGWYGMNFEYMKELHWKYGYPLLFGISVLVVGILCIIFKKKKWW
;
A
#
# COMPACT_ATOMS: atom_id res chain seq x y z
N MET A 1 4.55 34.38 21.39
CA MET A 1 4.08 33.70 20.23
C MET A 1 2.55 33.60 20.32
N PHE A 2 1.84 34.35 19.53
CA PHE A 2 0.39 34.39 19.64
C PHE A 2 -0.16 33.61 18.42
N PHE A 3 -0.88 32.58 18.69
CA PHE A 3 -1.74 31.91 17.68
C PHE A 3 -3.02 32.72 17.58
N ASP A 4 -3.15 33.49 16.52
CA ASP A 4 -4.44 34.11 16.20
C ASP A 4 -5.20 33.18 15.24
N ILE A 5 -5.99 32.29 15.83
CA ILE A 5 -6.97 31.48 15.09
C ILE A 5 -8.21 32.31 14.98
N SER A 6 -8.23 33.28 14.08
CA SER A 6 -9.48 33.99 13.80
C SER A 6 -10.36 33.16 12.87
N ALA A 7 -11.49 32.72 13.38
CA ALA A 7 -12.48 31.83 12.77
C ALA A 7 -13.18 32.40 11.50
N LYS A 8 -12.58 33.33 10.77
CA LYS A 8 -13.21 33.99 9.61
C LYS A 8 -12.45 33.91 8.29
N SER A 9 -11.23 33.41 8.26
CA SER A 9 -10.52 33.09 7.01
C SER A 9 -9.85 31.75 7.14
N GLN A 10 -10.13 30.82 6.23
CA GLN A 10 -9.61 29.45 6.24
C GLN A 10 -8.14 29.37 5.81
N VAL A 11 -7.35 30.39 6.09
CA VAL A 11 -5.90 30.45 5.87
C VAL A 11 -5.23 30.54 7.23
N ASN A 12 -4.63 29.43 7.66
CA ASN A 12 -3.83 29.39 8.88
C ASN A 12 -2.41 29.88 8.56
N THR A 13 -1.96 30.95 9.19
CA THR A 13 -0.66 31.54 8.98
C THR A 13 0.16 31.52 10.25
N PHE A 14 1.44 31.12 10.17
CA PHE A 14 2.39 31.25 11.27
C PHE A 14 3.62 31.99 10.79
N SER A 15 4.17 32.82 11.62
CA SER A 15 5.39 33.55 11.38
C SER A 15 6.52 32.94 12.24
N ILE A 16 7.62 32.58 11.60
CA ILE A 16 8.83 32.08 12.24
C ILE A 16 9.97 33.02 11.83
N ASN A 17 10.45 33.87 12.76
CA ASN A 17 11.63 34.75 12.59
C ASN A 17 11.70 35.41 11.18
N GLU A 18 10.76 36.28 10.84
CA GLU A 18 10.70 36.98 9.56
C GLU A 18 10.37 36.13 8.32
N ASN A 19 10.33 34.81 8.43
CA ASN A 19 9.89 33.90 7.38
C ASN A 19 8.42 33.53 7.57
N PHE A 20 7.73 33.33 6.46
CA PHE A 20 6.30 33.08 6.45
C PHE A 20 6.01 31.63 6.05
N ALA A 21 5.17 30.93 6.83
CA ALA A 21 4.58 29.65 6.46
C ALA A 21 3.06 29.79 6.49
N GLY A 22 2.38 29.34 5.45
CA GLY A 22 0.92 29.39 5.33
C GLY A 22 0.35 28.04 4.91
N LEU A 23 -0.82 27.72 5.46
CA LEU A 23 -1.61 26.55 5.09
C LEU A 23 -2.89 27.01 4.42
N VAL A 24 -3.17 26.51 3.22
CA VAL A 24 -4.40 26.74 2.49
C VAL A 24 -5.09 25.41 2.23
N LEU A 25 -6.38 25.33 2.56
CA LEU A 25 -7.17 24.15 2.24
C LEU A 25 -7.57 24.13 0.76
N ALA A 26 -7.58 22.97 0.13
CA ALA A 26 -7.91 22.84 -1.29
C ALA A 26 -9.33 23.29 -1.62
N SER A 27 -10.28 23.16 -0.68
CA SER A 27 -11.64 23.69 -0.78
C SER A 27 -11.68 25.20 -0.99
N ASP A 28 -10.68 25.93 -0.51
CA ASP A 28 -10.64 27.38 -0.59
C ASP A 28 -10.01 27.87 -1.89
N ILE A 29 -9.17 27.06 -2.54
CA ILE A 29 -8.63 27.38 -3.87
C ILE A 29 -9.74 27.59 -4.89
N ASN A 30 -10.81 26.80 -4.84
CA ASN A 30 -11.98 26.95 -5.71
C ASN A 30 -12.79 28.23 -5.39
N ARG A 31 -12.80 28.70 -4.14
CA ARG A 31 -13.43 29.95 -3.73
C ARG A 31 -12.58 31.18 -4.12
N LEU A 32 -11.25 31.05 -4.09
CA LEU A 32 -10.33 32.09 -4.54
C LEU A 32 -10.45 32.37 -6.04
N SER A 33 -11.01 31.45 -6.83
CA SER A 33 -11.28 31.64 -8.26
C SER A 33 -12.58 32.41 -8.55
N CYS A 34 -13.45 32.63 -7.57
CA CYS A 34 -14.68 33.44 -7.69
C CYS A 34 -14.43 34.87 -7.22
N SER A 35 -14.85 35.82 -8.02
CA SER A 35 -14.64 37.27 -7.96
C SER A 35 -14.98 38.03 -6.66
N THR A 36 -15.30 37.37 -5.58
CA THR A 36 -15.61 37.96 -4.27
C THR A 36 -14.42 38.14 -3.34
N VAL A 37 -13.25 37.58 -3.67
CA VAL A 37 -12.03 37.64 -2.85
C VAL A 37 -11.28 38.96 -3.04
N THR A 38 -11.58 39.73 -4.08
CA THR A 38 -10.85 40.96 -4.40
C THR A 38 -11.11 42.13 -3.45
N ASN A 39 -12.18 42.09 -2.62
CA ASN A 39 -12.53 43.24 -1.78
C ASN A 39 -12.38 43.04 -0.27
N SER A 40 -12.13 41.83 0.21
CA SER A 40 -11.98 41.60 1.67
C SER A 40 -10.55 41.18 2.11
N MET A 41 -9.64 40.95 1.17
CA MET A 41 -8.26 40.56 1.46
C MET A 41 -7.24 41.69 1.23
N ASN A 42 -7.68 42.91 0.98
CA ASN A 42 -6.78 44.06 0.81
C ASN A 42 -6.09 44.50 2.12
N ASP A 43 -6.54 44.01 3.26
CA ASP A 43 -6.00 44.44 4.54
C ASP A 43 -5.45 43.24 5.32
N ASN A 44 -4.11 43.13 5.35
CA ASN A 44 -3.33 42.56 6.46
C ASN A 44 -2.96 41.07 6.50
N ILE A 45 -3.18 40.22 5.51
CA ILE A 45 -2.76 38.83 5.62
C ILE A 45 -1.27 38.62 5.20
N PHE A 46 -0.71 39.50 4.39
CA PHE A 46 0.66 39.42 3.87
C PHE A 46 1.52 40.69 4.07
N SER A 47 1.18 41.54 5.03
CA SER A 47 2.04 42.66 5.39
C SER A 47 2.98 42.26 6.53
N ASN A 48 4.26 42.03 6.24
CA ASN A 48 5.30 42.16 7.23
C ASN A 48 5.39 43.63 7.67
N ASN A 49 5.80 43.92 8.92
CA ASN A 49 6.15 45.25 9.44
C ASN A 49 7.21 46.03 8.60
N SER A 50 7.69 45.44 7.50
CA SER A 50 8.65 46.00 6.54
C SER A 50 8.01 46.38 5.19
N GLY A 51 6.68 46.41 5.04
CA GLY A 51 6.01 47.02 3.89
C GLY A 51 6.14 46.32 2.54
N ASN A 52 6.63 45.10 2.47
CA ASN A 52 6.67 44.31 1.24
C ASN A 52 5.33 43.62 1.01
N ILE A 53 4.49 44.25 0.22
CA ILE A 53 3.26 43.65 -0.33
C ILE A 53 3.67 42.55 -1.31
N TYR A 54 3.49 41.28 -0.98
CA TYR A 54 3.60 40.20 -1.95
C TYR A 54 2.50 40.41 -3.00
N ASN A 55 2.94 40.56 -4.26
CA ASN A 55 2.03 40.84 -5.35
C ASN A 55 1.08 39.66 -5.55
N TYR A 56 -0.17 39.81 -5.18
CA TYR A 56 -1.26 38.80 -5.27
C TYR A 56 -1.36 38.14 -6.64
N GLY A 57 -0.97 38.87 -7.71
CA GLY A 57 -0.88 38.34 -9.07
C GLY A 57 0.12 37.18 -9.19
N SER A 58 1.19 37.17 -8.40
CA SER A 58 2.18 36.08 -8.46
C SER A 58 1.64 34.81 -7.77
N VAL A 59 0.99 34.92 -6.62
CA VAL A 59 0.39 33.76 -5.92
C VAL A 59 -0.74 33.16 -6.75
N ARG A 60 -1.57 34.00 -7.36
CA ARG A 60 -2.66 33.54 -8.25
C ARG A 60 -2.12 32.84 -9.51
N ASN A 61 -1.11 33.39 -10.14
CA ASN A 61 -0.46 32.77 -11.29
C ASN A 61 0.23 31.45 -10.91
N TYR A 62 0.75 31.35 -9.68
CA TYR A 62 1.28 30.10 -9.13
C TYR A 62 0.16 29.09 -8.88
N VAL A 63 -0.96 29.48 -8.25
CA VAL A 63 -2.11 28.61 -7.98
C VAL A 63 -2.77 28.15 -9.28
N ASP A 64 -2.90 29.01 -10.30
CA ASP A 64 -3.50 28.67 -11.59
C ASP A 64 -2.57 27.80 -12.47
N SER A 65 -1.25 28.05 -12.44
CA SER A 65 -0.27 27.09 -12.99
C SER A 65 -0.24 25.78 -12.19
N PHE A 66 -0.58 25.82 -10.93
CA PHE A 66 -0.78 24.67 -10.06
C PHE A 66 -1.94 23.79 -10.52
N LYS A 67 -3.11 24.35 -10.87
CA LYS A 67 -4.24 23.57 -11.39
C LYS A 67 -3.91 22.79 -12.65
N THR A 68 -3.03 23.32 -13.51
CA THR A 68 -2.57 22.63 -14.72
C THR A 68 -1.47 21.59 -14.45
N VAL A 69 -0.68 21.77 -13.40
CA VAL A 69 0.40 20.85 -12.99
C VAL A 69 -0.10 19.77 -12.02
N ILE A 70 -1.14 20.09 -11.25
CA ILE A 70 -1.75 19.25 -10.21
C ILE A 70 -2.82 18.31 -10.78
N GLY A 71 -3.20 18.42 -12.06
CA GLY A 71 -4.15 17.51 -12.68
C GLY A 71 -3.83 16.04 -12.35
N ASP A 72 -4.77 15.33 -11.75
CA ASP A 72 -4.72 13.92 -11.36
C ASP A 72 -3.44 13.47 -10.64
N PHE A 73 -3.35 13.77 -9.33
CA PHE A 73 -2.27 13.27 -8.47
C PHE A 73 -2.33 11.77 -8.25
N ASN A 74 -1.66 11.03 -9.09
CA ASN A 74 -1.38 9.63 -8.79
C ASN A 74 0.02 9.39 -8.21
N PHE A 75 0.95 10.39 -8.27
CA PHE A 75 2.35 10.24 -7.85
C PHE A 75 2.89 11.53 -7.27
N ALA A 76 3.82 11.41 -6.31
CA ALA A 76 4.59 12.54 -5.81
C ALA A 76 5.53 13.09 -6.90
N LYS A 77 5.72 14.41 -6.94
CA LYS A 77 6.53 15.10 -7.96
C LYS A 77 7.15 16.37 -7.40
N ILE A 78 8.38 16.65 -7.80
CA ILE A 78 9.05 17.92 -7.55
C ILE A 78 9.34 18.63 -8.87
N ILE A 79 9.11 19.95 -8.92
CA ILE A 79 9.35 20.80 -10.07
C ILE A 79 10.12 22.02 -9.61
N PHE A 80 11.25 22.30 -10.27
CA PHE A 80 12.08 23.47 -10.03
C PHE A 80 11.77 24.53 -11.06
N PHE A 81 11.39 25.70 -10.56
CA PHE A 81 11.33 26.92 -11.33
C PHE A 81 12.53 27.81 -10.95
N LYS A 82 12.80 28.86 -11.72
CA LYS A 82 13.95 29.74 -11.49
C LYS A 82 14.05 30.25 -10.04
N ASP A 83 12.93 30.63 -9.44
CA ASP A 83 12.87 31.26 -8.13
C ASP A 83 11.92 30.51 -7.15
N THR A 84 11.50 29.29 -7.49
CA THR A 84 10.47 28.59 -6.70
C THR A 84 10.56 27.08 -6.89
N ILE A 85 10.38 26.34 -5.80
CA ILE A 85 10.20 24.88 -5.83
C ILE A 85 8.72 24.57 -5.57
N VAL A 86 8.18 23.68 -6.38
CA VAL A 86 6.84 23.12 -6.21
C VAL A 86 6.97 21.63 -5.99
N CYS A 87 6.50 21.15 -4.86
CA CYS A 87 6.54 19.75 -4.51
C CYS A 87 5.12 19.26 -4.18
N CYS A 88 4.78 18.14 -4.76
CA CYS A 88 3.53 17.44 -4.53
C CYS A 88 3.82 16.08 -3.93
N ILE A 89 3.16 15.70 -2.85
CA ILE A 89 3.37 14.44 -2.16
C ILE A 89 2.03 13.74 -2.00
N SER A 90 2.00 12.46 -2.36
CA SER A 90 0.84 11.57 -2.20
C SER A 90 1.23 10.43 -1.27
N ILE A 91 0.71 10.44 -0.05
CA ILE A 91 0.99 9.45 0.98
C ILE A 91 0.02 8.28 0.82
N PRO A 92 0.51 7.06 0.58
CA PRO A 92 -0.35 5.89 0.49
C PRO A 92 -0.86 5.48 1.89
N CYS A 93 -2.16 5.39 2.06
CA CYS A 93 -2.78 4.80 3.25
C CYS A 93 -3.18 3.36 2.96
N ILE A 94 -3.06 2.47 3.97
CA ILE A 94 -3.31 1.03 3.80
C ILE A 94 -4.82 0.73 3.78
N GLN A 95 -5.61 1.45 4.57
CA GLN A 95 -7.05 1.23 4.77
C GLN A 95 -7.92 2.41 4.34
N GLU A 96 -7.32 3.54 3.99
CA GLU A 96 -7.99 4.79 3.63
C GLU A 96 -7.59 5.23 2.22
N GLU A 97 -8.24 6.27 1.73
CA GLU A 97 -7.81 6.97 0.53
C GLU A 97 -6.45 7.64 0.77
N ARG A 98 -5.70 7.86 -0.32
CA ARG A 98 -4.39 8.52 -0.27
C ARG A 98 -4.54 9.91 0.32
N LYS A 99 -3.57 10.35 1.11
CA LYS A 99 -3.49 11.73 1.61
C LYS A 99 -2.56 12.54 0.72
N ASN A 100 -3.10 13.59 0.13
CA ASN A 100 -2.40 14.40 -0.85
C ASN A 100 -2.18 15.81 -0.33
N PHE A 101 -0.97 16.31 -0.48
CA PHE A 101 -0.66 17.71 -0.22
C PHE A 101 0.43 18.21 -1.16
N SER A 102 0.56 19.52 -1.23
CA SER A 102 1.60 20.18 -1.99
C SER A 102 2.22 21.31 -1.20
N PHE A 103 3.46 21.63 -1.49
CA PHE A 103 4.05 22.85 -0.99
C PHE A 103 4.77 23.64 -2.09
N ILE A 104 4.78 24.95 -1.94
CA ILE A 104 5.50 25.91 -2.77
C ILE A 104 6.50 26.62 -1.90
N TYR A 105 7.76 26.63 -2.31
CA TYR A 105 8.85 27.24 -1.57
C TYR A 105 9.67 28.17 -2.48
N ASN A 106 9.88 29.43 -2.06
CA ASN A 106 10.60 30.45 -2.83
C ASN A 106 11.92 30.90 -2.15
N GLY A 107 12.48 30.08 -1.26
CA GLY A 107 13.71 30.41 -0.54
C GLY A 107 13.49 31.22 0.77
N ARG A 108 12.34 31.86 0.94
CA ARG A 108 11.99 32.63 2.15
C ARG A 108 10.70 32.17 2.80
N SER A 109 9.68 31.96 1.97
CA SER A 109 8.33 31.61 2.41
C SER A 109 7.93 30.27 1.89
N ILE A 110 7.15 29.55 2.64
CA ILE A 110 6.59 28.28 2.23
C ILE A 110 5.06 28.34 2.34
N LEU A 111 4.38 27.85 1.31
CA LEU A 111 2.94 27.72 1.27
C LEU A 111 2.56 26.25 1.11
N PHE A 112 1.79 25.71 2.01
CA PHE A 112 1.24 24.36 1.92
C PHE A 112 -0.20 24.41 1.41
N VAL A 113 -0.55 23.45 0.58
CA VAL A 113 -1.91 23.22 0.09
C VAL A 113 -2.30 21.81 0.53
N ASP A 114 -3.28 21.71 1.43
CA ASP A 114 -3.79 20.47 1.97
C ASP A 114 -5.10 20.10 1.28
N TYR A 115 -5.16 18.91 0.69
CA TYR A 115 -6.33 18.43 -0.04
C TYR A 115 -7.27 17.61 0.84
N ASP A 116 -6.71 16.98 1.87
CA ASP A 116 -7.39 15.97 2.68
C ASP A 116 -7.51 16.36 4.16
N ASN A 117 -7.16 17.61 4.51
CA ASN A 117 -7.27 18.22 5.85
C ASN A 117 -6.50 17.47 6.96
N PHE A 118 -5.33 16.92 6.64
CA PHE A 118 -4.53 16.15 7.62
C PHE A 118 -3.26 16.88 8.08
N LEU A 119 -2.79 17.91 7.35
CA LEU A 119 -1.57 18.63 7.69
C LEU A 119 -1.68 19.47 8.97
N THR A 120 -2.90 19.87 9.33
CA THR A 120 -3.11 20.70 10.53
C THR A 120 -2.62 19.99 11.80
N ASP A 121 -2.93 18.69 11.93
CA ASP A 121 -2.50 17.89 13.08
C ASP A 121 -0.97 17.66 13.07
N ILE A 122 -0.40 17.43 11.89
CA ILE A 122 1.05 17.30 11.72
C ILE A 122 1.76 18.58 12.11
N PHE A 123 1.25 19.74 11.69
CA PHE A 123 1.86 21.04 12.01
C PHE A 123 1.78 21.37 13.49
N SER A 124 0.65 21.09 14.16
CA SER A 124 0.55 21.26 15.61
C SER A 124 1.60 20.42 16.34
N ASN A 125 1.75 19.17 15.98
CA ASN A 125 2.75 18.27 16.57
C ASN A 125 4.19 18.75 16.32
N ILE A 126 4.50 19.21 15.10
CA ILE A 126 5.83 19.76 14.77
C ILE A 126 6.14 20.98 15.61
N ILE A 127 5.19 21.88 15.77
CA ILE A 127 5.36 23.10 16.56
C ILE A 127 5.54 22.78 18.04
N GLU A 128 4.73 21.87 18.59
CA GLU A 128 4.84 21.48 20.00
C GLU A 128 6.18 20.78 20.31
N GLU A 129 6.63 19.87 19.44
CA GLU A 129 7.84 19.08 19.68
C GLU A 129 9.13 19.82 19.32
N ASN A 130 9.15 20.66 18.27
CA ASN A 130 10.38 21.16 17.65
C ASN A 130 10.49 22.70 17.56
N ILE A 131 9.67 23.45 18.27
CA ILE A 131 9.60 24.90 18.13
C ILE A 131 10.95 25.62 18.33
N ASN A 132 11.80 25.08 19.22
CA ASN A 132 13.11 25.65 19.53
C ASN A 132 14.17 25.37 18.46
N GLU A 133 13.95 24.37 17.64
CA GLU A 133 14.87 23.94 16.57
C GLU A 133 14.54 24.59 15.23
N ILE A 134 13.29 25.01 15.03
CA ILE A 134 12.83 25.65 13.80
C ILE A 134 13.25 27.12 13.79
N LYS A 135 14.24 27.45 12.98
CA LYS A 135 14.75 28.82 12.78
C LYS A 135 14.27 29.45 11.48
N GLY A 136 13.80 28.66 10.54
CA GLY A 136 13.35 29.14 9.23
C GLY A 136 12.45 28.15 8.49
N SER A 137 12.01 28.58 7.29
CA SER A 137 11.14 27.78 6.43
C SER A 137 11.79 26.47 5.93
N GLN A 138 13.13 26.45 5.82
CA GLN A 138 13.89 25.27 5.42
C GLN A 138 13.82 24.18 6.48
N ASP A 139 14.00 24.57 7.76
CA ASP A 139 13.90 23.64 8.89
C ASP A 139 12.49 23.06 8.97
N PHE A 140 11.48 23.87 8.67
CA PHE A 140 10.09 23.42 8.66
C PHE A 140 9.83 22.36 7.59
N ILE A 141 10.42 22.46 6.39
CA ILE A 141 10.35 21.41 5.36
C ILE A 141 10.94 20.10 5.89
N TYR A 142 12.11 20.16 6.51
CA TYR A 142 12.75 18.98 7.08
C TYR A 142 11.88 18.32 8.16
N PHE A 143 11.40 19.09 9.13
CA PHE A 143 10.56 18.55 10.22
C PHE A 143 9.23 18.02 9.73
N MET A 144 8.65 18.62 8.70
CA MET A 144 7.44 18.14 8.05
C MET A 144 7.68 16.78 7.39
N LEU A 145 8.73 16.63 6.59
CA LEU A 145 9.07 15.34 5.96
C LEU A 145 9.39 14.28 7.01
N LYS A 146 10.14 14.64 8.07
CA LYS A 146 10.45 13.75 9.19
C LYS A 146 9.20 13.31 9.94
N SER A 147 8.25 14.22 10.18
CA SER A 147 7.00 13.92 10.90
C SER A 147 6.10 12.96 10.13
N ILE A 148 6.06 13.07 8.81
CA ILE A 148 5.30 12.15 7.94
C ILE A 148 5.84 10.72 8.08
N LEU A 149 7.16 10.56 8.22
CA LEU A 149 7.83 9.26 8.29
C LEU A 149 7.89 8.67 9.72
N LYS A 150 7.48 9.45 10.75
CA LYS A 150 7.69 9.13 12.17
C LYS A 150 7.19 7.72 12.56
N HIS A 151 6.07 7.29 12.01
CA HIS A 151 5.44 6.01 12.35
C HIS A 151 5.57 4.94 11.25
N ASP A 152 6.25 5.24 10.15
CA ASP A 152 6.28 4.34 9.00
C ASP A 152 7.02 3.03 9.29
N LEU A 153 8.09 3.08 10.09
CA LEU A 153 8.80 1.86 10.49
C LEU A 153 7.94 0.95 11.38
N GLU A 154 7.17 1.53 12.31
CA GLU A 154 6.24 0.79 13.15
C GLU A 154 5.12 0.15 12.31
N ASN A 155 4.61 0.89 11.32
CA ASN A 155 3.61 0.41 10.37
C ASN A 155 4.15 -0.75 9.53
N LEU A 156 5.38 -0.67 9.01
CA LEU A 156 6.02 -1.76 8.24
C LEU A 156 6.22 -3.01 9.11
N ASN A 157 6.67 -2.84 10.35
CA ASN A 157 6.80 -3.94 11.31
C ASN A 157 5.45 -4.61 11.61
N SER A 158 4.39 -3.83 11.76
CA SER A 158 3.02 -4.35 11.94
C SER A 158 2.55 -5.17 10.73
N ILE A 159 2.83 -4.70 9.52
CA ILE A 159 2.53 -5.45 8.28
C ILE A 159 3.28 -6.78 8.26
N SER A 160 4.57 -6.78 8.59
CA SER A 160 5.40 -7.99 8.64
C SER A 160 4.86 -9.01 9.65
N GLN A 161 4.44 -8.57 10.83
CA GLN A 161 3.82 -9.43 11.84
C GLN A 161 2.50 -10.03 11.32
N ASN A 162 1.64 -9.23 10.71
CA ASN A 162 0.37 -9.71 10.15
C ASN A 162 0.59 -10.74 9.02
N LEU A 163 1.64 -10.57 8.21
CA LEU A 163 2.05 -11.55 7.21
C LEU A 163 2.49 -12.88 7.84
N SER A 164 3.24 -12.84 8.94
CA SER A 164 3.66 -14.06 9.65
C SER A 164 2.44 -14.82 10.22
N VAL A 165 1.45 -14.10 10.74
CA VAL A 165 0.18 -14.70 11.17
C VAL A 165 -0.58 -15.32 9.99
N LEU A 166 -0.61 -14.65 8.85
CA LEU A 166 -1.24 -15.17 7.64
C LEU A 166 -0.56 -16.46 7.16
N GLU A 167 0.78 -16.50 7.17
CA GLU A 167 1.55 -17.71 6.83
C GLU A 167 1.20 -18.89 7.73
N LEU A 168 1.15 -18.67 9.05
CA LEU A 168 0.73 -19.70 10.01
C LEU A 168 -0.69 -20.20 9.73
N ASN A 169 -1.63 -19.31 9.43
CA ASN A 169 -3.00 -19.68 9.09
C ASN A 169 -3.04 -20.50 7.79
N ILE A 170 -2.26 -20.17 6.78
CA ILE A 170 -2.14 -20.94 5.56
C ILE A 170 -1.61 -22.33 5.86
N LEU A 171 -0.62 -22.49 6.75
CA LEU A 171 -0.04 -23.78 7.07
C LEU A 171 -0.95 -24.66 7.90
N THR A 172 -1.72 -24.09 8.83
CA THR A 172 -2.53 -24.84 9.81
C THR A 172 -3.95 -25.09 9.33
N ASP A 173 -4.61 -24.10 8.70
CA ASP A 173 -6.02 -24.19 8.30
C ASP A 173 -6.16 -24.36 6.78
N SER A 174 -6.96 -25.37 6.38
CA SER A 174 -7.24 -25.68 4.99
C SER A 174 -8.62 -25.20 4.51
N SER A 175 -9.41 -24.54 5.35
CA SER A 175 -10.83 -24.27 5.07
C SER A 175 -11.08 -22.93 4.35
N ASN A 176 -10.19 -21.94 4.46
CA ASN A 176 -10.43 -20.56 4.01
C ASN A 176 -9.56 -20.11 2.81
N TYR A 177 -9.52 -20.92 1.76
CA TYR A 177 -8.63 -20.64 0.60
C TYR A 177 -8.85 -19.27 -0.06
N ASN A 178 -10.08 -18.87 -0.34
CA ASN A 178 -10.35 -17.61 -1.02
C ASN A 178 -9.94 -16.40 -0.18
N TYR A 179 -10.24 -16.42 1.11
CA TYR A 179 -9.88 -15.35 2.04
C TYR A 179 -8.37 -15.13 2.15
N ASN A 180 -7.61 -16.22 2.20
CA ASN A 180 -6.14 -16.15 2.23
C ASN A 180 -5.56 -15.58 0.94
N ALA A 181 -6.11 -15.93 -0.22
CA ALA A 181 -5.67 -15.41 -1.51
C ALA A 181 -5.88 -13.89 -1.61
N ASP A 182 -7.04 -13.38 -1.20
CA ASP A 182 -7.36 -11.96 -1.23
C ASP A 182 -6.45 -11.16 -0.28
N GLN A 183 -6.16 -11.70 0.89
CA GLN A 183 -5.22 -11.07 1.83
C GLN A 183 -3.80 -11.00 1.27
N ILE A 184 -3.29 -12.07 0.65
CA ILE A 184 -1.97 -12.08 0.01
C ILE A 184 -1.90 -10.99 -1.07
N LEU A 185 -2.93 -10.86 -1.90
CA LEU A 185 -2.99 -9.83 -2.94
C LEU A 185 -3.03 -8.41 -2.36
N ALA A 186 -3.78 -8.19 -1.28
CA ALA A 186 -3.86 -6.91 -0.58
C ALA A 186 -2.50 -6.50 0.01
N PHE A 187 -1.83 -7.41 0.73
CA PHE A 187 -0.49 -7.15 1.28
C PHE A 187 0.53 -6.86 0.19
N ARG A 188 0.52 -7.62 -0.91
CA ARG A 188 1.41 -7.40 -2.05
C ARG A 188 1.20 -6.01 -2.67
N GLY A 189 -0.06 -5.63 -2.90
CA GLY A 189 -0.39 -4.33 -3.47
C GLY A 189 0.02 -3.17 -2.56
N ASN A 190 -0.19 -3.32 -1.25
CA ASN A 190 0.18 -2.31 -0.26
C ASN A 190 1.71 -2.15 -0.17
N SER A 191 2.45 -3.25 -0.08
CA SER A 191 3.92 -3.21 0.00
C SER A 191 4.56 -2.59 -1.23
N LEU A 192 4.03 -2.90 -2.43
CA LEU A 192 4.51 -2.31 -3.67
C LEU A 192 4.25 -0.79 -3.72
N ARG A 193 3.06 -0.35 -3.24
CA ARG A 193 2.72 1.09 -3.19
C ARG A 193 3.63 1.84 -2.21
N LEU A 194 3.90 1.27 -1.04
CA LEU A 194 4.81 1.84 -0.05
C LEU A 194 6.24 1.92 -0.58
N HIS A 195 6.75 0.84 -1.18
CA HIS A 195 8.08 0.84 -1.78
C HIS A 195 8.23 1.94 -2.83
N HIS A 196 7.26 2.07 -3.73
CA HIS A 196 7.27 3.10 -4.76
C HIS A 196 7.19 4.52 -4.17
N TYR A 197 6.39 4.72 -3.13
CA TYR A 197 6.30 5.98 -2.38
C TYR A 197 7.65 6.37 -1.77
N TYR A 198 8.35 5.46 -1.09
CA TYR A 198 9.64 5.77 -0.49
C TYR A 198 10.72 6.08 -1.52
N ILE A 199 10.74 5.38 -2.67
CA ILE A 199 11.68 5.71 -3.76
C ILE A 199 11.46 7.15 -4.24
N ILE A 200 10.21 7.54 -4.50
CA ILE A 200 9.91 8.89 -4.99
C ILE A 200 10.21 9.93 -3.90
N LEU A 201 9.89 9.64 -2.64
CA LEU A 201 10.18 10.55 -1.54
C LEU A 201 11.68 10.74 -1.35
N MET A 202 12.47 9.68 -1.50
CA MET A 202 13.94 9.75 -1.49
C MET A 202 14.46 10.63 -2.63
N ASP A 203 13.90 10.50 -3.83
CA ASP A 203 14.29 11.34 -4.98
C ASP A 203 13.94 12.81 -4.73
N ILE A 204 12.81 13.12 -4.10
CA ILE A 204 12.44 14.46 -3.68
C ILE A 204 13.44 15.01 -2.67
N CYS A 205 13.78 14.27 -1.62
CA CYS A 205 14.74 14.68 -0.60
C CYS A 205 16.12 14.93 -1.20
N ARG A 206 16.59 14.04 -2.10
CA ARG A 206 17.85 14.22 -2.82
C ARG A 206 17.85 15.43 -3.75
N ALA A 207 16.73 15.70 -4.41
CA ALA A 207 16.61 16.87 -5.27
C ALA A 207 16.66 18.15 -4.44
N LEU A 208 15.99 18.18 -3.28
CA LEU A 208 16.05 19.31 -2.35
C LEU A 208 17.46 19.52 -1.77
N SER A 209 18.16 18.46 -1.36
CA SER A 209 19.50 18.57 -0.78
C SER A 209 20.56 19.09 -1.77
N LYS A 210 20.39 18.79 -3.08
CA LYS A 210 21.32 19.25 -4.14
C LYS A 210 21.12 20.70 -4.53
N GLU A 211 19.98 21.27 -4.22
CA GLU A 211 19.64 22.62 -4.66
C GLU A 211 20.31 23.68 -3.76
N LYS A 212 21.31 24.38 -4.32
CA LYS A 212 22.13 25.36 -3.58
C LYS A 212 21.44 26.69 -3.34
N THR A 213 20.46 27.02 -4.14
CA THR A 213 19.79 28.32 -4.09
C THR A 213 18.80 28.40 -2.92
N PHE A 214 18.20 27.26 -2.56
CA PHE A 214 17.09 27.22 -1.62
C PHE A 214 17.43 26.61 -0.26
N MET A 215 18.54 25.86 -0.13
CA MET A 215 18.90 25.16 1.10
C MET A 215 20.28 25.57 1.62
N ASN A 216 20.40 25.82 2.92
CA ASN A 216 21.67 26.01 3.59
C ASN A 216 22.40 24.68 3.81
N ASP A 217 23.70 24.73 4.13
CA ASP A 217 24.51 23.51 4.24
C ASP A 217 24.09 22.62 5.42
N ALA A 218 23.60 23.19 6.52
CA ALA A 218 23.09 22.42 7.67
C ALA A 218 21.82 21.63 7.30
N ASN A 219 20.89 22.26 6.58
CA ASN A 219 19.67 21.59 6.14
C ASN A 219 19.91 20.55 5.03
N LYS A 220 20.97 20.70 4.23
CA LYS A 220 21.38 19.65 3.29
C LYS A 220 21.80 18.39 4.01
N GLU A 221 22.66 18.51 5.04
CA GLU A 221 23.12 17.38 5.84
C GLU A 221 21.91 16.67 6.52
N LEU A 222 20.97 17.44 7.06
CA LEU A 222 19.74 16.89 7.64
C LEU A 222 18.88 16.13 6.62
N LEU A 223 18.75 16.67 5.40
CA LEU A 223 18.02 16.01 4.31
C LEU A 223 18.73 14.77 3.78
N GLU A 224 20.06 14.75 3.74
CA GLU A 224 20.85 13.58 3.38
C GLU A 224 20.67 12.46 4.41
N ASN A 225 20.71 12.78 5.71
CA ASN A 225 20.41 11.82 6.77
C ASN A 225 18.95 11.30 6.69
N LEU A 226 18.01 12.15 6.27
CA LEU A 226 16.62 11.72 6.03
C LEU A 226 16.52 10.80 4.82
N CYS A 227 17.32 11.03 3.76
CA CYS A 227 17.39 10.12 2.61
C CYS A 227 17.83 8.71 3.02
N ASP A 228 18.79 8.59 3.94
CA ASP A 228 19.24 7.29 4.44
C ASP A 228 18.15 6.56 5.25
N GLN A 229 17.37 7.32 6.02
CA GLN A 229 16.21 6.76 6.71
C GLN A 229 15.14 6.27 5.71
N ILE A 230 14.83 7.08 4.68
CA ILE A 230 13.87 6.70 3.64
C ILE A 230 14.38 5.48 2.86
N LEU A 231 15.67 5.38 2.60
CA LEU A 231 16.28 4.21 1.96
C LEU A 231 16.05 2.94 2.80
N THR A 232 16.20 3.05 4.12
CA THR A 232 15.91 1.94 5.04
C THR A 232 14.44 1.52 4.94
N LEU A 233 13.48 2.46 4.98
CA LEU A 233 12.05 2.17 4.81
C LEU A 233 11.73 1.55 3.45
N SER A 234 12.39 2.01 2.39
CA SER A 234 12.28 1.43 1.05
C SER A 234 12.73 -0.03 1.02
N ASN A 235 13.87 -0.33 1.64
CA ASN A 235 14.41 -1.69 1.72
C ASN A 235 13.49 -2.60 2.56
N GLU A 236 12.99 -2.13 3.69
CA GLU A 236 12.03 -2.87 4.51
C GLU A 236 10.73 -3.17 3.74
N SER A 237 10.19 -2.19 3.02
CA SER A 237 8.99 -2.40 2.20
C SER A 237 9.23 -3.38 1.05
N GLN A 238 10.43 -3.39 0.47
CA GLN A 238 10.84 -4.38 -0.53
C GLN A 238 10.92 -5.79 0.07
N GLN A 239 11.52 -5.94 1.25
CA GLN A 239 11.58 -7.23 1.95
C GLN A 239 10.17 -7.78 2.24
N ILE A 240 9.25 -6.93 2.68
CA ILE A 240 7.84 -7.31 2.89
C ILE A 240 7.20 -7.79 1.58
N TRP A 241 7.45 -7.12 0.47
CA TRP A 241 6.96 -7.52 -0.84
C TRP A 241 7.52 -8.87 -1.27
N GLU A 242 8.82 -9.12 -1.07
CA GLU A 242 9.48 -10.40 -1.35
C GLU A 242 8.91 -11.52 -0.46
N TYR A 243 8.75 -11.24 0.84
CA TYR A 243 8.14 -12.18 1.78
C TYR A 243 6.69 -12.54 1.39
N THR A 244 5.90 -11.57 0.98
CA THR A 244 4.55 -11.81 0.46
C THR A 244 4.56 -12.75 -0.75
N SER A 245 5.56 -12.62 -1.62
CA SER A 245 5.73 -13.52 -2.77
C SER A 245 6.07 -14.95 -2.34
N GLN A 246 6.90 -15.13 -1.31
CA GLN A 246 7.20 -16.43 -0.74
C GLN A 246 5.96 -17.09 -0.11
N ILE A 247 5.16 -16.34 0.64
CA ILE A 247 3.89 -16.82 1.21
C ILE A 247 2.93 -17.28 0.10
N ARG A 248 2.85 -16.54 -1.01
CA ARG A 248 2.05 -16.95 -2.16
C ARG A 248 2.51 -18.30 -2.73
N ASP A 249 3.82 -18.51 -2.82
CA ASP A 249 4.39 -19.76 -3.34
C ASP A 249 4.10 -20.94 -2.39
N VAL A 250 4.19 -20.73 -1.08
CA VAL A 250 3.76 -21.70 -0.04
C VAL A 250 2.27 -22.03 -0.17
N TYR A 251 1.44 -21.01 -0.36
CA TYR A 251 0.01 -21.18 -0.58
C TYR A 251 -0.30 -22.03 -1.82
N GLN A 252 0.36 -21.75 -2.95
CA GLN A 252 0.21 -22.53 -4.18
C GLN A 252 0.68 -23.98 -4.01
N GLN A 253 1.78 -24.21 -3.30
CA GLN A 253 2.24 -25.56 -2.99
C GLN A 253 1.22 -26.32 -2.15
N LYS A 254 0.61 -25.68 -1.14
CA LYS A 254 -0.43 -26.31 -0.32
C LYS A 254 -1.67 -26.68 -1.16
N LEU A 255 -2.09 -25.78 -2.06
CA LEU A 255 -3.18 -26.08 -3.00
C LEU A 255 -2.87 -27.29 -3.88
N SER A 256 -1.65 -27.37 -4.42
CA SER A 256 -1.19 -28.48 -5.26
C SER A 256 -1.17 -29.80 -4.49
N VAL A 257 -0.71 -29.79 -3.24
CA VAL A 257 -0.73 -30.97 -2.35
C VAL A 257 -2.18 -31.42 -2.12
N ASN A 258 -3.08 -30.50 -1.84
CA ASN A 258 -4.49 -30.80 -1.59
C ASN A 258 -5.17 -31.36 -2.86
N GLN A 259 -4.97 -30.75 -4.02
CA GLN A 259 -5.43 -31.27 -5.31
C GLN A 259 -4.91 -32.68 -5.58
N ASN A 260 -3.62 -32.93 -5.30
CA ASN A 260 -3.02 -34.24 -5.46
C ASN A 260 -3.65 -35.30 -4.54
N ASN A 261 -3.99 -34.91 -3.31
CA ASN A 261 -4.70 -35.80 -2.38
C ASN A 261 -6.11 -36.13 -2.87
N ILE A 262 -6.86 -35.14 -3.39
CA ILE A 262 -8.18 -35.37 -4.00
C ILE A 262 -8.06 -36.33 -5.19
N MET A 263 -7.08 -36.11 -6.07
CA MET A 263 -6.82 -36.96 -7.23
C MET A 263 -6.45 -38.39 -6.82
N LYS A 264 -5.67 -38.58 -5.73
CA LYS A 264 -5.38 -39.91 -5.17
C LYS A 264 -6.66 -40.64 -4.76
N VAL A 265 -7.53 -39.95 -3.99
CA VAL A 265 -8.81 -40.54 -3.53
C VAL A 265 -9.67 -40.94 -4.73
N LEU A 266 -9.81 -40.03 -5.71
CA LEU A 266 -10.58 -40.29 -6.91
C LEU A 266 -10.02 -41.49 -7.69
N THR A 267 -8.69 -41.58 -7.84
CA THR A 267 -8.00 -42.68 -8.51
C THR A 267 -8.22 -44.00 -7.77
N ILE A 268 -8.16 -44.03 -6.43
CA ILE A 268 -8.43 -45.23 -5.64
C ILE A 268 -9.85 -45.73 -5.89
N VAL A 269 -10.82 -44.80 -5.76
CA VAL A 269 -12.25 -45.15 -5.98
C VAL A 269 -12.48 -45.70 -7.38
N THR A 270 -12.03 -44.97 -8.40
CA THR A 270 -12.25 -45.40 -9.80
C THR A 270 -11.55 -46.73 -10.12
N THR A 271 -10.34 -46.95 -9.62
CA THR A 271 -9.58 -48.17 -9.84
C THR A 271 -10.22 -49.39 -9.17
N ILE A 272 -10.86 -49.21 -8.01
CA ILE A 272 -11.61 -50.29 -7.32
C ILE A 272 -12.92 -50.60 -8.07
N PHE A 273 -13.66 -49.56 -8.45
CA PHE A 273 -14.98 -49.77 -9.05
C PHE A 273 -14.93 -50.19 -10.53
N MET A 274 -13.89 -49.80 -11.29
CA MET A 274 -13.79 -50.13 -12.73
C MET A 274 -13.84 -51.64 -12.99
N PRO A 275 -13.04 -52.52 -12.37
CA PRO A 275 -13.13 -53.95 -12.62
C PRO A 275 -14.47 -54.57 -12.12
N LEU A 276 -15.02 -54.05 -11.02
CA LEU A 276 -16.31 -54.53 -10.52
C LEU A 276 -17.43 -54.17 -11.48
N THR A 277 -17.45 -52.96 -12.02
CA THR A 277 -18.40 -52.48 -13.03
C THR A 277 -18.30 -53.31 -14.32
N LEU A 278 -17.07 -53.65 -14.73
CA LEU A 278 -16.85 -54.51 -15.91
C LEU A 278 -17.43 -55.90 -15.69
N ILE A 279 -17.16 -56.52 -14.51
CA ILE A 279 -17.70 -57.85 -14.15
C ILE A 279 -19.23 -57.81 -14.12
N THR A 280 -19.80 -56.87 -13.38
CA THR A 280 -21.26 -56.76 -13.24
C THR A 280 -21.95 -56.39 -14.53
N GLY A 281 -21.33 -55.56 -15.37
CA GLY A 281 -21.83 -55.18 -16.70
C GLY A 281 -21.79 -56.34 -17.68
N TRP A 282 -20.70 -57.15 -17.67
CA TRP A 282 -20.58 -58.33 -18.53
C TRP A 282 -21.62 -59.38 -18.19
N TYR A 283 -21.77 -59.73 -16.92
CA TYR A 283 -22.74 -60.72 -16.49
C TYR A 283 -24.18 -60.18 -16.32
N GLY A 284 -24.38 -58.87 -16.45
CA GLY A 284 -25.67 -58.20 -16.54
C GLY A 284 -26.25 -58.13 -17.96
N MET A 285 -25.53 -58.64 -18.99
CA MET A 285 -26.03 -58.67 -20.37
C MET A 285 -27.07 -59.76 -20.56
N ASN A 286 -28.12 -59.45 -21.31
CA ASN A 286 -29.21 -60.38 -21.58
C ASN A 286 -28.91 -61.25 -22.84
N PHE A 287 -27.78 -61.97 -22.87
CA PHE A 287 -27.48 -62.91 -23.91
C PHE A 287 -28.14 -64.29 -23.61
N GLU A 288 -28.81 -64.86 -24.65
CA GLU A 288 -29.60 -66.06 -24.56
C GLU A 288 -28.76 -67.36 -24.32
N TYR A 289 -27.46 -67.33 -24.67
CA TYR A 289 -26.57 -68.51 -24.62
C TYR A 289 -25.39 -68.35 -23.61
N MET A 290 -25.62 -67.70 -22.45
CA MET A 290 -24.61 -67.67 -21.41
C MET A 290 -24.69 -68.92 -20.53
N LYS A 291 -23.85 -69.91 -20.78
CA LYS A 291 -23.80 -71.18 -20.00
C LYS A 291 -23.39 -70.96 -18.57
N GLU A 292 -22.61 -69.99 -18.28
CA GLU A 292 -22.08 -69.62 -16.94
C GLU A 292 -23.18 -69.17 -15.97
N LEU A 293 -24.27 -68.59 -16.45
CA LEU A 293 -25.42 -68.15 -15.67
C LEU A 293 -26.26 -69.29 -15.13
N HIS A 294 -26.22 -70.47 -15.77
CA HIS A 294 -26.96 -71.65 -15.35
C HIS A 294 -26.18 -72.54 -14.38
N TRP A 295 -24.92 -72.18 -14.06
CA TRP A 295 -24.07 -72.94 -13.17
C TRP A 295 -24.37 -72.60 -11.71
N LYS A 296 -24.68 -73.63 -10.88
CA LYS A 296 -25.08 -73.49 -9.51
C LYS A 296 -24.10 -72.70 -8.61
N TYR A 297 -22.82 -72.74 -8.95
CA TYR A 297 -21.74 -72.05 -8.22
C TYR A 297 -21.27 -70.76 -8.93
N GLY A 298 -21.91 -70.36 -10.02
CA GLY A 298 -21.54 -69.17 -10.79
C GLY A 298 -21.57 -67.86 -9.95
N TYR A 299 -22.69 -67.65 -9.22
CA TYR A 299 -22.85 -66.46 -8.41
C TYR A 299 -21.84 -66.38 -7.22
N PRO A 300 -21.65 -67.45 -6.37
CA PRO A 300 -20.64 -67.45 -5.32
C PRO A 300 -19.22 -67.26 -5.86
N LEU A 301 -18.89 -67.82 -7.02
CA LEU A 301 -17.57 -67.66 -7.65
C LEU A 301 -17.34 -66.21 -8.10
N LEU A 302 -18.30 -65.57 -8.74
CA LEU A 302 -18.22 -64.16 -9.14
C LEU A 302 -18.03 -63.25 -7.94
N PHE A 303 -18.79 -63.48 -6.87
CA PHE A 303 -18.63 -62.73 -5.63
C PHE A 303 -17.24 -62.93 -5.03
N GLY A 304 -16.73 -64.14 -4.99
CA GLY A 304 -15.39 -64.45 -4.54
C GLY A 304 -14.30 -63.78 -5.35
N ILE A 305 -14.40 -63.76 -6.71
CA ILE A 305 -13.47 -63.05 -7.59
C ILE A 305 -13.55 -61.56 -7.32
N SER A 306 -14.73 -60.99 -7.20
CA SER A 306 -14.89 -59.54 -6.88
C SER A 306 -14.22 -59.12 -5.58
N VAL A 307 -14.39 -59.89 -4.52
CA VAL A 307 -13.74 -59.69 -3.23
C VAL A 307 -12.22 -59.82 -3.35
N LEU A 308 -11.73 -60.81 -4.08
CA LEU A 308 -10.33 -61.07 -4.31
C LEU A 308 -9.66 -59.86 -5.07
N VAL A 309 -10.30 -59.37 -6.12
CA VAL A 309 -9.83 -58.18 -6.88
C VAL A 309 -9.74 -56.95 -5.98
N VAL A 310 -10.77 -56.68 -5.18
CA VAL A 310 -10.76 -55.56 -4.24
C VAL A 310 -9.64 -55.72 -3.21
N GLY A 311 -9.49 -56.93 -2.67
CA GLY A 311 -8.43 -57.24 -1.67
C GLY A 311 -7.03 -57.01 -2.24
N ILE A 312 -6.76 -57.48 -3.46
CA ILE A 312 -5.47 -57.22 -4.15
C ILE A 312 -5.23 -55.73 -4.32
N LEU A 313 -6.22 -54.98 -4.83
CA LEU A 313 -6.10 -53.52 -5.03
C LEU A 313 -5.83 -52.78 -3.71
N CYS A 314 -6.53 -53.10 -2.65
CA CYS A 314 -6.30 -52.54 -1.34
C CYS A 314 -4.86 -52.78 -0.82
N ILE A 315 -4.34 -54.01 -1.03
CA ILE A 315 -2.94 -54.33 -0.67
C ILE A 315 -1.94 -53.50 -1.49
N ILE A 316 -2.20 -53.33 -2.79
CA ILE A 316 -1.35 -52.54 -3.68
C ILE A 316 -1.34 -51.05 -3.24
N PHE A 317 -2.51 -50.46 -2.93
CA PHE A 317 -2.60 -49.06 -2.50
C PHE A 317 -1.93 -48.85 -1.13
N LYS A 318 -2.10 -49.78 -0.19
CA LYS A 318 -1.41 -49.74 1.09
C LYS A 318 0.11 -49.82 0.93
N LYS A 319 0.61 -50.72 0.06
CA LYS A 319 2.05 -50.84 -0.24
C LYS A 319 2.63 -49.58 -0.89
N LYS A 320 1.84 -48.89 -1.73
CA LYS A 320 2.24 -47.62 -2.37
C LYS A 320 2.09 -46.39 -1.46
N LYS A 321 1.65 -46.56 -0.20
CA LYS A 321 1.40 -45.45 0.74
C LYS A 321 0.42 -44.39 0.19
N TRP A 322 -0.57 -44.85 -0.59
CA TRP A 322 -1.62 -43.96 -1.08
C TRP A 322 -2.73 -43.74 -0.07
N TRP A 323 -2.71 -44.59 0.94
CA TRP A 323 -3.66 -44.60 2.06
C TRP A 323 -2.93 -44.68 3.39
#